data_a92bbacccd9583a278f2a8ffb8bc7805
#
_entry.id   a92bbacccd9583a278f2a8ffb8bc7805
#
_cell.length_a   1.000
_cell.length_b   1.000
_cell.length_c   1.000
_cell.angle_alpha   90.00
_cell.angle_beta   90.00
_cell.angle_gamma   90.00
#
_symmetry.space_group_name_H-M   'P 1'
#
loop_
_entity.id
_entity.type
_entity.pdbx_description
1 polymer ?
#
loop_
_entity_poly.entity_id
_entity_poly.type
_entity_poly.pdbx_seq_one_letter_code
_entity_poly.pdbx_strand_id
1 'polypeptide(L)'
;PNWVFKKAGELGILGAHYPEEVGGGGGDYWFSVVKSEELPRCLMAGVCLGLLVQADMATPVIHDLGTKEQHEEFLTPAIHGDKIAALGVSEPNAGSDVAGIQTVAKKDGDDYVINGAKTFITNGTRADFVTLLAKTNPEAGAHGCSFFLVPTKTKGFHVSKKLKKVGNHSSDTAELHFEDMRIPSRYRLGEENMGFMYLMQNFQSERLIGSTSSIAGAALMIEYAIAYGRERMAFGKPILKREYWQHKFVDLLTKVEAAKALSYKA
;
A
#
# COMPACT_ATOMS: atom_id res chain seq x y z
N PRO A 1 -11.19 -1.33 11.45
CA PRO A 1 -12.16 -2.43 11.36
C PRO A 1 -12.28 -2.91 9.92
N ASN A 2 -12.48 -4.24 9.68
CA ASN A 2 -12.55 -4.82 8.33
C ASN A 2 -13.74 -4.30 7.51
N TRP A 3 -14.83 -3.91 8.17
CA TRP A 3 -16.00 -3.34 7.49
C TRP A 3 -15.67 -2.08 6.66
N VAL A 4 -14.57 -1.35 6.99
CA VAL A 4 -14.15 -0.16 6.23
C VAL A 4 -13.74 -0.54 4.81
N PHE A 5 -13.04 -1.67 4.63
CA PHE A 5 -12.66 -2.18 3.32
C PHE A 5 -13.90 -2.56 2.49
N LYS A 6 -14.84 -3.29 3.13
CA LYS A 6 -16.10 -3.63 2.47
C LYS A 6 -16.87 -2.39 2.04
N LYS A 7 -16.99 -1.40 2.93
CA LYS A 7 -17.69 -0.14 2.59
C LYS A 7 -16.99 0.66 1.50
N ALA A 8 -15.65 0.69 1.51
CA ALA A 8 -14.87 1.35 0.45
C ALA A 8 -15.04 0.64 -0.90
N GLY A 9 -15.13 -0.69 -0.92
CA GLY A 9 -15.44 -1.46 -2.13
C GLY A 9 -16.85 -1.18 -2.64
N GLU A 10 -17.88 -1.22 -1.77
CA GLU A 10 -19.26 -0.89 -2.12
C GLU A 10 -19.43 0.53 -2.72
N LEU A 11 -18.60 1.46 -2.29
CA LEU A 11 -18.55 2.83 -2.81
C LEU A 11 -17.67 3.00 -4.06
N GLY A 12 -17.09 1.90 -4.58
CA GLY A 12 -16.19 1.92 -5.74
C GLY A 12 -14.80 2.53 -5.49
N ILE A 13 -14.47 2.91 -4.25
CA ILE A 13 -13.22 3.61 -3.92
C ILE A 13 -11.99 2.74 -4.17
N LEU A 14 -12.07 1.43 -3.87
CA LEU A 14 -10.94 0.51 -4.03
C LEU A 14 -10.70 0.14 -5.49
N GLY A 15 -11.76 0.14 -6.31
CA GLY A 15 -11.71 -0.29 -7.71
C GLY A 15 -11.82 0.84 -8.73
N ALA A 16 -11.79 2.12 -8.33
CA ALA A 16 -12.15 3.24 -9.17
C ALA A 16 -11.38 3.32 -10.51
N HIS A 17 -10.09 3.00 -10.51
CA HIS A 17 -9.21 3.06 -11.68
C HIS A 17 -9.02 1.71 -12.40
N TYR A 18 -9.58 0.63 -11.85
CA TYR A 18 -9.52 -0.69 -12.50
C TYR A 18 -10.58 -0.80 -13.61
N PRO A 19 -10.30 -1.57 -14.69
CA PRO A 19 -11.27 -1.79 -15.75
C PRO A 19 -12.55 -2.47 -15.26
N GLU A 20 -13.65 -2.23 -15.98
CA GLU A 20 -14.96 -2.83 -15.67
C GLU A 20 -14.94 -4.36 -15.77
N GLU A 21 -14.08 -4.93 -16.63
CA GLU A 21 -13.94 -6.38 -16.84
C GLU A 21 -13.50 -7.13 -15.58
N VAL A 22 -12.78 -6.45 -14.68
CA VAL A 22 -12.37 -7.02 -13.38
C VAL A 22 -13.27 -6.53 -12.23
N GLY A 23 -14.35 -5.81 -12.55
CA GLY A 23 -15.31 -5.27 -11.59
C GLY A 23 -14.92 -3.88 -11.05
N GLY A 24 -14.05 -3.17 -11.74
CA GLY A 24 -13.64 -1.80 -11.42
C GLY A 24 -14.57 -0.73 -11.97
N GLY A 25 -14.24 0.53 -11.74
CA GLY A 25 -15.00 1.70 -12.18
C GLY A 25 -14.64 2.23 -13.57
N GLY A 26 -13.64 1.67 -14.26
CA GLY A 26 -13.19 2.09 -15.59
C GLY A 26 -12.52 3.47 -15.64
N GLY A 27 -12.16 4.05 -14.49
CA GLY A 27 -11.49 5.34 -14.41
C GLY A 27 -10.02 5.26 -14.83
N ASP A 28 -9.45 6.41 -15.15
CA ASP A 28 -8.01 6.53 -15.39
C ASP A 28 -7.21 6.68 -14.07
N TYR A 29 -5.89 6.86 -14.18
CA TYR A 29 -5.00 7.00 -13.03
C TYR A 29 -5.34 8.22 -12.14
N TRP A 30 -5.99 9.26 -12.68
CA TRP A 30 -6.42 10.42 -11.90
C TRP A 30 -7.40 10.08 -10.80
N PHE A 31 -8.18 8.99 -10.95
CA PHE A 31 -9.05 8.50 -9.87
C PHE A 31 -8.23 8.04 -8.64
N SER A 32 -7.07 7.41 -8.85
CA SER A 32 -6.14 7.09 -7.75
C SER A 32 -5.54 8.33 -7.12
N VAL A 33 -5.17 9.34 -7.93
CA VAL A 33 -4.65 10.62 -7.44
C VAL A 33 -5.69 11.33 -6.57
N VAL A 34 -6.90 11.54 -7.08
CA VAL A 34 -7.99 12.20 -6.33
C VAL A 34 -8.35 11.43 -5.06
N LYS A 35 -8.47 10.09 -5.15
CA LYS A 35 -8.68 9.24 -3.99
C LYS A 35 -7.60 9.47 -2.91
N SER A 36 -6.33 9.51 -3.31
CA SER A 36 -5.22 9.70 -2.37
C SER A 36 -5.18 11.09 -1.75
N GLU A 37 -5.69 12.11 -2.45
CA GLU A 37 -5.84 13.47 -1.93
C GLU A 37 -7.00 13.61 -0.95
N GLU A 38 -8.12 12.92 -1.20
CA GLU A 38 -9.33 13.06 -0.37
C GLU A 38 -9.31 12.17 0.88
N LEU A 39 -8.69 11.00 0.83
CA LEU A 39 -8.63 10.08 1.98
C LEU A 39 -8.10 10.72 3.28
N PRO A 40 -7.06 11.58 3.28
CA PRO A 40 -6.57 12.25 4.50
C PRO A 40 -7.63 13.07 5.26
N ARG A 41 -8.69 13.54 4.57
CA ARG A 41 -9.79 14.30 5.20
C ARG A 41 -10.56 13.50 6.27
N CYS A 42 -10.45 12.17 6.27
CA CYS A 42 -11.03 11.35 7.33
C CYS A 42 -10.26 11.48 8.68
N LEU A 43 -9.11 12.18 8.71
CA LEU A 43 -8.23 12.37 9.88
C LEU A 43 -7.72 11.08 10.53
N MET A 44 -7.76 9.98 9.80
CA MET A 44 -7.35 8.66 10.26
C MET A 44 -6.27 8.09 9.34
N ALA A 45 -5.06 8.65 9.40
CA ALA A 45 -3.95 8.32 8.49
C ALA A 45 -3.69 6.81 8.34
N GLY A 46 -3.86 6.02 9.40
CA GLY A 46 -3.73 4.56 9.31
C GLY A 46 -4.84 3.89 8.49
N VAL A 47 -6.07 4.40 8.50
CA VAL A 47 -7.16 3.92 7.63
C VAL A 47 -6.81 4.22 6.18
N CYS A 48 -6.40 5.48 5.90
CA CYS A 48 -5.96 5.88 4.57
C CYS A 48 -4.86 4.95 4.05
N LEU A 49 -3.81 4.74 4.85
CA LEU A 49 -2.71 3.85 4.49
C LEU A 49 -3.18 2.42 4.19
N GLY A 50 -4.08 1.86 5.02
CA GLY A 50 -4.60 0.51 4.80
C GLY A 50 -5.36 0.37 3.48
N LEU A 51 -6.18 1.36 3.11
CA LEU A 51 -6.93 1.38 1.85
C LEU A 51 -6.01 1.60 0.64
N LEU A 52 -5.01 2.50 0.74
CA LEU A 52 -4.04 2.73 -0.33
C LEU A 52 -3.15 1.51 -0.56
N VAL A 53 -2.71 0.82 0.52
CA VAL A 53 -1.95 -0.43 0.38
C VAL A 53 -2.76 -1.47 -0.38
N GLN A 54 -4.05 -1.60 -0.10
CA GLN A 54 -4.90 -2.52 -0.85
C GLN A 54 -5.02 -2.14 -2.31
N ALA A 55 -5.49 -0.92 -2.59
CA ALA A 55 -5.91 -0.52 -3.93
C ALA A 55 -4.76 -0.14 -4.87
N ASP A 56 -3.66 0.41 -4.33
CA ASP A 56 -2.61 1.04 -5.14
C ASP A 56 -1.22 0.43 -4.94
N MET A 57 -1.07 -0.60 -4.09
CA MET A 57 0.21 -1.25 -3.82
C MET A 57 0.14 -2.77 -3.99
N ALA A 58 -0.82 -3.44 -3.34
CA ALA A 58 -0.92 -4.90 -3.34
C ALA A 58 -1.66 -5.47 -4.57
N THR A 59 -2.61 -4.74 -5.12
CA THR A 59 -3.48 -5.23 -6.22
C THR A 59 -3.05 -4.83 -7.63
N PRO A 60 -2.31 -3.71 -7.90
CA PRO A 60 -1.95 -3.36 -9.27
C PRO A 60 -1.14 -4.44 -9.99
N VAL A 61 -0.15 -5.02 -9.32
CA VAL A 61 0.66 -6.09 -9.91
C VAL A 61 -0.18 -7.34 -10.23
N ILE A 62 -1.31 -7.57 -9.52
CA ILE A 62 -2.25 -8.65 -9.83
C ILE A 62 -3.01 -8.32 -11.10
N HIS A 63 -3.47 -7.08 -11.25
CA HIS A 63 -4.15 -6.61 -12.44
C HIS A 63 -3.27 -6.76 -13.69
N ASP A 64 -2.02 -6.30 -13.60
CA ASP A 64 -1.11 -6.22 -14.75
C ASP A 64 -0.59 -7.59 -15.21
N LEU A 65 -0.44 -8.55 -14.29
CA LEU A 65 0.26 -9.81 -14.53
C LEU A 65 -0.61 -11.05 -14.31
N GLY A 66 -1.77 -10.89 -13.68
CA GLY A 66 -2.63 -12.00 -13.27
C GLY A 66 -3.34 -12.66 -14.44
N THR A 67 -3.58 -13.95 -14.32
CA THR A 67 -4.52 -14.67 -15.21
C THR A 67 -5.95 -14.32 -14.84
N LYS A 68 -6.90 -14.67 -15.72
CA LYS A 68 -8.33 -14.46 -15.45
C LYS A 68 -8.77 -15.13 -14.14
N GLU A 69 -8.30 -16.34 -13.88
CA GLU A 69 -8.58 -17.07 -12.65
C GLU A 69 -8.00 -16.36 -11.41
N GLN A 70 -6.80 -15.78 -11.53
CA GLN A 70 -6.20 -14.99 -10.45
C GLN A 70 -6.95 -13.67 -10.23
N HIS A 71 -7.45 -13.03 -11.28
CA HIS A 71 -8.33 -11.86 -11.14
C HIS A 71 -9.63 -12.21 -10.42
N GLU A 72 -10.30 -13.28 -10.81
CA GLU A 72 -11.56 -13.73 -10.19
C GLU A 72 -11.35 -14.17 -8.73
N GLU A 73 -10.22 -14.83 -8.43
CA GLU A 73 -9.95 -15.33 -7.08
C GLU A 73 -9.43 -14.25 -6.12
N PHE A 74 -8.62 -13.28 -6.58
CA PHE A 74 -7.90 -12.34 -5.72
C PHE A 74 -8.24 -10.87 -6.00
N LEU A 75 -8.15 -10.41 -7.25
CA LEU A 75 -8.31 -9.00 -7.60
C LEU A 75 -9.74 -8.52 -7.40
N THR A 76 -10.70 -9.14 -8.05
CA THR A 76 -12.11 -8.74 -8.00
C THR A 76 -12.65 -8.71 -6.56
N PRO A 77 -12.44 -9.75 -5.73
CA PRO A 77 -12.85 -9.68 -4.33
C PRO A 77 -12.11 -8.60 -3.52
N ALA A 78 -10.86 -8.28 -3.86
CA ALA A 78 -10.11 -7.23 -3.17
C ALA A 78 -10.66 -5.83 -3.50
N ILE A 79 -10.92 -5.51 -4.76
CA ILE A 79 -11.48 -4.21 -5.15
C ILE A 79 -12.93 -4.02 -4.72
N HIS A 80 -13.68 -5.11 -4.49
CA HIS A 80 -15.02 -5.10 -3.87
C HIS A 80 -14.97 -5.08 -2.33
N GLY A 81 -13.78 -5.16 -1.73
CA GLY A 81 -13.59 -5.14 -0.28
C GLY A 81 -14.02 -6.42 0.44
N ASP A 82 -14.22 -7.52 -0.29
CA ASP A 82 -14.56 -8.85 0.24
C ASP A 82 -13.33 -9.59 0.74
N LYS A 83 -12.16 -9.31 0.16
CA LYS A 83 -10.85 -9.78 0.62
C LYS A 83 -9.94 -8.59 0.91
N ILE A 84 -9.14 -8.71 1.97
CA ILE A 84 -8.12 -7.73 2.32
C ILE A 84 -6.77 -8.21 1.82
N ALA A 85 -6.08 -7.35 1.07
CA ALA A 85 -4.76 -7.61 0.52
C ALA A 85 -3.65 -6.93 1.33
N ALA A 86 -2.48 -7.55 1.35
CA ALA A 86 -1.23 -6.96 1.82
C ALA A 86 -0.12 -7.17 0.79
N LEU A 87 0.90 -6.30 0.82
CA LEU A 87 2.10 -6.43 -0.02
C LEU A 87 3.28 -6.86 0.86
N GLY A 88 3.89 -8.01 0.54
CA GLY A 88 4.99 -8.62 1.30
C GLY A 88 6.33 -8.50 0.55
N VAL A 89 7.08 -7.41 0.78
CA VAL A 89 8.38 -7.16 0.14
C VAL A 89 9.49 -7.06 1.17
N SER A 90 9.42 -6.08 2.09
CA SER A 90 10.48 -5.78 3.07
C SER A 90 10.74 -6.95 4.02
N GLU A 91 12.01 -7.14 4.36
CA GLU A 91 12.48 -8.16 5.31
C GLU A 91 13.29 -7.51 6.45
N PRO A 92 13.54 -8.21 7.56
CA PRO A 92 14.35 -7.66 8.65
C PRO A 92 15.71 -7.11 8.21
N ASN A 93 16.32 -7.71 7.19
CA ASN A 93 17.64 -7.34 6.67
C ASN A 93 17.60 -6.71 5.26
N ALA A 94 16.42 -6.50 4.67
CA ALA A 94 16.28 -5.96 3.32
C ALA A 94 15.09 -4.99 3.23
N GLY A 95 15.38 -3.70 3.15
CA GLY A 95 14.41 -2.62 2.95
C GLY A 95 14.69 -1.88 1.66
N SER A 96 15.54 -0.85 1.68
CA SER A 96 15.93 -0.09 0.47
C SER A 96 16.64 -0.97 -0.56
N ASP A 97 17.47 -1.90 -0.10
CA ASP A 97 18.09 -2.94 -0.93
C ASP A 97 17.16 -4.15 -1.04
N VAL A 98 16.14 -4.03 -1.91
CA VAL A 98 15.18 -5.12 -2.14
C VAL A 98 15.84 -6.34 -2.81
N ALA A 99 16.91 -6.15 -3.56
CA ALA A 99 17.65 -7.27 -4.15
C ALA A 99 18.24 -8.22 -3.11
N GLY A 100 18.45 -7.71 -1.88
CA GLY A 100 18.99 -8.44 -0.74
C GLY A 100 17.96 -9.31 0.02
N ILE A 101 16.70 -9.44 -0.43
CA ILE A 101 15.71 -10.31 0.23
C ILE A 101 16.20 -11.76 0.31
N GLN A 102 15.79 -12.47 1.36
CA GLN A 102 16.23 -13.83 1.65
C GLN A 102 15.08 -14.86 1.66
N THR A 103 13.83 -14.41 1.62
CA THR A 103 12.67 -15.31 1.48
C THR A 103 12.79 -16.07 0.16
N VAL A 104 12.76 -17.41 0.24
CA VAL A 104 12.94 -18.31 -0.90
C VAL A 104 11.64 -19.04 -1.20
N ALA A 105 11.34 -19.21 -2.48
CA ALA A 105 10.27 -20.04 -3.01
C ALA A 105 10.88 -21.12 -3.89
N LYS A 106 11.10 -22.31 -3.31
CA LYS A 106 11.69 -23.44 -4.01
C LYS A 106 10.61 -24.23 -4.74
N LYS A 107 10.79 -24.45 -6.04
CA LYS A 107 9.87 -25.28 -6.84
C LYS A 107 9.96 -26.75 -6.40
N ASP A 108 8.79 -27.38 -6.22
CA ASP A 108 8.66 -28.79 -5.84
C ASP A 108 7.43 -29.39 -6.54
N GLY A 109 7.66 -30.02 -7.69
CA GLY A 109 6.61 -30.49 -8.59
C GLY A 109 5.76 -29.34 -9.13
N ASP A 110 4.45 -29.42 -8.91
CA ASP A 110 3.47 -28.39 -9.32
C ASP A 110 3.27 -27.31 -8.26
N ASP A 111 4.09 -27.28 -7.22
CA ASP A 111 4.01 -26.35 -6.11
C ASP A 111 5.32 -25.55 -5.94
N TYR A 112 5.23 -24.52 -5.08
CA TYR A 112 6.39 -23.87 -4.47
C TYR A 112 6.33 -24.04 -2.95
N VAL A 113 7.48 -24.33 -2.34
CA VAL A 113 7.68 -24.35 -0.89
C VAL A 113 8.39 -23.05 -0.51
N ILE A 114 7.72 -22.23 0.32
CA ILE A 114 8.19 -20.90 0.70
C ILE A 114 8.68 -20.92 2.14
N ASN A 115 9.89 -20.40 2.33
CA ASN A 115 10.52 -20.21 3.64
C ASN A 115 11.10 -18.79 3.74
N GLY A 116 10.90 -18.12 4.88
CA GLY A 116 11.43 -16.79 5.13
C GLY A 116 10.55 -15.93 6.03
N ALA A 117 10.81 -14.63 6.01
CA ALA A 117 10.08 -13.66 6.83
C ALA A 117 9.90 -12.34 6.11
N LYS A 118 8.82 -11.64 6.42
CA LYS A 118 8.56 -10.26 5.96
C LYS A 118 8.27 -9.36 7.15
N THR A 119 8.72 -8.11 7.09
CA THR A 119 8.51 -7.13 8.16
C THR A 119 7.85 -5.85 7.64
N PHE A 120 7.23 -5.10 8.54
CA PHE A 120 6.51 -3.85 8.26
C PHE A 120 5.32 -4.01 7.30
N ILE A 121 4.66 -5.17 7.32
CA ILE A 121 3.58 -5.48 6.39
C ILE A 121 2.26 -4.85 6.86
N THR A 122 1.84 -3.78 6.20
CA THR A 122 0.55 -3.13 6.43
C THR A 122 -0.58 -4.08 6.00
N ASN A 123 -1.68 -4.09 6.76
CA ASN A 123 -2.79 -5.05 6.67
C ASN A 123 -2.40 -6.49 7.05
N GLY A 124 -1.16 -6.79 7.39
CA GLY A 124 -0.64 -8.15 7.57
C GLY A 124 -1.32 -8.97 8.67
N THR A 125 -1.95 -8.33 9.68
CA THR A 125 -2.70 -9.07 10.72
C THR A 125 -4.12 -9.43 10.33
N ARG A 126 -4.63 -8.90 9.21
CA ARG A 126 -6.03 -9.05 8.77
C ARG A 126 -6.18 -9.46 7.32
N ALA A 127 -5.10 -9.50 6.57
CA ALA A 127 -5.12 -9.85 5.15
C ALA A 127 -5.69 -11.26 4.93
N ASP A 128 -6.49 -11.40 3.88
CA ASP A 128 -6.94 -12.69 3.37
C ASP A 128 -5.89 -13.32 2.47
N PHE A 129 -5.07 -12.48 1.82
CA PHE A 129 -3.91 -12.91 1.04
C PHE A 129 -2.80 -11.85 1.03
N VAL A 130 -1.59 -12.28 0.69
CA VAL A 130 -0.40 -11.44 0.54
C VAL A 130 0.12 -11.56 -0.89
N THR A 131 0.31 -10.43 -1.57
CA THR A 131 1.12 -10.34 -2.79
C THR A 131 2.58 -10.35 -2.35
N LEU A 132 3.24 -11.49 -2.49
CA LEU A 132 4.53 -11.79 -1.87
C LEU A 132 5.65 -11.82 -2.91
N LEU A 133 6.74 -11.07 -2.67
CA LEU A 133 8.00 -11.21 -3.41
C LEU A 133 8.91 -12.21 -2.71
N ALA A 134 9.39 -13.23 -3.44
CA ALA A 134 10.34 -14.22 -2.95
C ALA A 134 11.36 -14.60 -4.02
N LYS A 135 12.51 -15.16 -3.62
CA LYS A 135 13.52 -15.66 -4.56
C LYS A 135 13.18 -17.06 -5.03
N THR A 136 13.03 -17.22 -6.33
CA THR A 136 12.96 -18.52 -7.02
C THR A 136 14.35 -19.01 -7.46
N ASN A 137 15.28 -18.06 -7.66
CA ASN A 137 16.69 -18.35 -7.95
C ASN A 137 17.60 -17.46 -7.08
N PRO A 138 18.01 -17.88 -5.88
CA PRO A 138 18.84 -17.09 -4.98
C PRO A 138 20.17 -16.60 -5.57
N GLU A 139 20.78 -17.41 -6.45
CA GLU A 139 22.08 -17.11 -7.05
C GLU A 139 22.02 -15.95 -8.09
N ALA A 140 20.84 -15.70 -8.64
CA ALA A 140 20.66 -14.65 -9.65
C ALA A 140 20.44 -13.24 -9.07
N GLY A 141 20.56 -13.05 -7.75
CA GLY A 141 20.39 -11.75 -7.11
C GLY A 141 19.01 -11.14 -7.34
N ALA A 142 18.94 -9.92 -7.90
CA ALA A 142 17.69 -9.25 -8.25
C ALA A 142 16.89 -10.00 -9.34
N HIS A 143 17.59 -10.61 -10.29
CA HIS A 143 17.00 -11.36 -11.40
C HIS A 143 16.49 -12.76 -10.99
N GLY A 144 16.50 -13.10 -9.72
CA GLY A 144 16.00 -14.37 -9.19
C GLY A 144 14.70 -14.24 -8.40
N CYS A 145 14.03 -13.09 -8.45
CA CYS A 145 12.80 -12.85 -7.69
C CYS A 145 11.54 -13.15 -8.52
N SER A 146 10.50 -13.65 -7.86
CA SER A 146 9.16 -13.86 -8.43
C SER A 146 8.08 -13.40 -7.48
N PHE A 147 6.91 -13.04 -8.01
CA PHE A 147 5.73 -12.70 -7.20
C PHE A 147 4.80 -13.90 -7.04
N PHE A 148 4.15 -13.96 -5.88
CA PHE A 148 3.20 -15.00 -5.52
C PHE A 148 1.97 -14.42 -4.83
N LEU A 149 0.80 -15.01 -5.09
CA LEU A 149 -0.43 -14.78 -4.34
C LEU A 149 -0.53 -15.82 -3.23
N VAL A 150 -0.43 -15.39 -1.99
CA VAL A 150 -0.37 -16.28 -0.83
C VAL A 150 -1.62 -16.10 0.03
N PRO A 151 -2.59 -17.03 0.00
CA PRO A 151 -3.70 -17.04 0.96
C PRO A 151 -3.17 -17.19 2.40
N THR A 152 -3.60 -16.33 3.32
CA THR A 152 -3.07 -16.32 4.70
C THR A 152 -3.49 -17.53 5.54
N LYS A 153 -4.48 -18.30 5.08
CA LYS A 153 -4.91 -19.57 5.70
C LYS A 153 -4.06 -20.77 5.28
N THR A 154 -3.06 -20.58 4.42
CA THR A 154 -2.13 -21.64 4.01
C THR A 154 -1.32 -22.14 5.19
N LYS A 155 -1.20 -23.47 5.33
CA LYS A 155 -0.35 -24.08 6.36
C LYS A 155 1.09 -23.59 6.21
N GLY A 156 1.72 -23.18 7.31
CA GLY A 156 3.05 -22.60 7.32
C GLY A 156 3.08 -21.08 7.18
N PHE A 157 1.93 -20.41 7.01
CA PHE A 157 1.82 -18.94 7.10
C PHE A 157 1.57 -18.54 8.56
N HIS A 158 2.39 -17.63 9.09
CA HIS A 158 2.29 -17.15 10.46
C HIS A 158 2.39 -15.63 10.53
N VAL A 159 1.47 -15.02 11.29
CA VAL A 159 1.64 -13.63 11.76
C VAL A 159 2.42 -13.71 13.07
N SER A 160 3.72 -13.47 13.02
CA SER A 160 4.61 -13.62 14.17
C SER A 160 4.49 -12.47 15.17
N LYS A 161 4.19 -11.25 14.67
CA LYS A 161 4.06 -10.08 15.54
C LYS A 161 3.22 -8.99 14.93
N LYS A 162 2.35 -8.38 15.73
CA LYS A 162 1.76 -7.08 15.44
C LYS A 162 2.66 -5.98 16.00
N LEU A 163 3.14 -5.09 15.15
CA LEU A 163 4.07 -4.03 15.52
C LEU A 163 3.37 -2.88 16.25
N LYS A 164 4.00 -2.38 17.31
CA LYS A 164 3.63 -1.10 17.95
C LYS A 164 4.32 0.04 17.20
N LYS A 165 3.55 1.04 16.78
CA LYS A 165 4.04 2.16 15.97
C LYS A 165 3.93 3.49 16.72
N VAL A 166 4.78 4.46 16.34
CA VAL A 166 4.70 5.85 16.86
C VAL A 166 3.47 6.56 16.29
N GLY A 167 3.07 6.26 15.06
CA GLY A 167 1.90 6.83 14.39
C GLY A 167 1.10 5.78 13.63
N ASN A 168 0.10 6.22 12.84
CA ASN A 168 -0.78 5.35 12.05
C ASN A 168 -1.45 4.24 12.88
N HIS A 169 -1.87 4.55 14.12
CA HIS A 169 -2.41 3.57 15.06
C HIS A 169 -3.70 2.91 14.59
N SER A 170 -4.43 3.54 13.65
CA SER A 170 -5.64 3.01 13.05
C SER A 170 -5.40 1.96 11.96
N SER A 171 -4.14 1.72 11.54
CA SER A 171 -3.74 0.56 10.73
C SER A 171 -2.95 -0.45 11.57
N ASP A 172 -2.98 -1.71 11.16
CA ASP A 172 -2.05 -2.72 11.66
C ASP A 172 -0.80 -2.76 10.77
N THR A 173 0.27 -3.28 11.34
CA THR A 173 1.52 -3.58 10.65
C THR A 173 2.09 -4.84 11.31
N ALA A 174 2.48 -5.82 10.51
CA ALA A 174 2.88 -7.13 11.00
C ALA A 174 4.30 -7.53 10.58
N GLU A 175 4.85 -8.45 11.35
CA GLU A 175 5.90 -9.37 10.92
C GLU A 175 5.25 -10.69 10.54
N LEU A 176 5.59 -11.20 9.35
CA LEU A 176 5.10 -12.45 8.80
C LEU A 176 6.25 -13.45 8.75
N HIS A 177 5.96 -14.72 8.98
CA HIS A 177 6.90 -15.80 8.89
C HIS A 177 6.31 -16.95 8.07
N PHE A 178 7.13 -17.55 7.23
CA PHE A 178 6.76 -18.67 6.36
C PHE A 178 7.66 -19.88 6.70
N GLU A 179 7.05 -21.00 7.02
CA GLU A 179 7.74 -22.24 7.40
C GLU A 179 7.17 -23.39 6.57
N ASP A 180 7.96 -23.89 5.64
CA ASP A 180 7.60 -24.93 4.68
C ASP A 180 6.20 -24.73 4.08
N MET A 181 5.88 -23.45 3.82
CA MET A 181 4.59 -23.04 3.30
C MET A 181 4.46 -23.46 1.85
N ARG A 182 3.54 -24.37 1.55
CA ARG A 182 3.32 -24.91 0.21
C ARG A 182 2.18 -24.21 -0.48
N ILE A 183 2.43 -23.70 -1.67
CA ILE A 183 1.41 -23.07 -2.53
C ILE A 183 1.49 -23.64 -3.96
N PRO A 184 0.36 -23.77 -4.66
CA PRO A 184 0.34 -24.25 -6.04
C PRO A 184 0.99 -23.25 -6.99
N SER A 185 1.68 -23.75 -8.03
CA SER A 185 2.37 -22.91 -9.04
C SER A 185 1.42 -21.93 -9.77
N ARG A 186 0.12 -22.23 -9.82
CA ARG A 186 -0.90 -21.32 -10.36
C ARG A 186 -1.05 -20.00 -9.59
N TYR A 187 -0.45 -19.89 -8.40
CA TYR A 187 -0.42 -18.65 -7.61
C TYR A 187 0.83 -17.79 -7.86
N ARG A 188 1.74 -18.22 -8.73
CA ARG A 188 2.80 -17.34 -9.20
C ARG A 188 2.22 -16.29 -10.15
N LEU A 189 2.57 -15.02 -9.94
CA LEU A 189 2.19 -13.91 -10.81
C LEU A 189 3.23 -13.68 -11.90
N GLY A 190 2.79 -13.58 -13.13
CA GLY A 190 3.64 -13.30 -14.28
C GLY A 190 4.71 -14.38 -14.51
N GLU A 191 5.82 -13.97 -15.08
CA GLU A 191 6.95 -14.86 -15.41
C GLU A 191 7.87 -15.08 -14.21
N GLU A 192 8.42 -16.31 -14.10
CA GLU A 192 9.38 -16.65 -13.07
C GLU A 192 10.66 -15.82 -13.23
N ASN A 193 11.22 -15.37 -12.11
CA ASN A 193 12.44 -14.55 -12.05
C ASN A 193 12.29 -13.10 -12.58
N MET A 194 11.09 -12.66 -12.95
CA MET A 194 10.82 -11.28 -13.36
C MET A 194 10.28 -10.37 -12.25
N GLY A 195 10.09 -10.91 -11.05
CA GLY A 195 9.44 -10.21 -9.92
C GLY A 195 10.10 -8.89 -9.52
N PHE A 196 11.42 -8.76 -9.65
CA PHE A 196 12.11 -7.51 -9.36
C PHE A 196 11.75 -6.40 -10.37
N MET A 197 11.66 -6.73 -11.65
CA MET A 197 11.25 -5.77 -12.69
C MET A 197 9.81 -5.32 -12.47
N TYR A 198 8.90 -6.25 -12.21
CA TYR A 198 7.50 -5.96 -11.90
C TYR A 198 7.36 -5.07 -10.65
N LEU A 199 8.16 -5.34 -9.61
CA LEU A 199 8.18 -4.52 -8.41
C LEU A 199 8.66 -3.09 -8.69
N MET A 200 9.69 -2.91 -9.52
CA MET A 200 10.20 -1.58 -9.86
C MET A 200 9.15 -0.76 -10.62
N GLN A 201 8.37 -1.38 -11.49
CA GLN A 201 7.23 -0.75 -12.16
C GLN A 201 6.14 -0.37 -11.15
N ASN A 202 5.73 -1.30 -10.28
CA ASN A 202 4.71 -1.06 -9.26
C ASN A 202 5.11 0.06 -8.28
N PHE A 203 6.39 0.15 -7.92
CA PHE A 203 6.89 1.18 -7.00
C PHE A 203 6.82 2.60 -7.55
N GLN A 204 6.71 2.81 -8.85
CA GLN A 204 6.58 4.15 -9.44
C GLN A 204 5.23 4.77 -9.03
N SER A 205 4.14 4.08 -9.31
CA SER A 205 2.79 4.51 -8.93
C SER A 205 2.62 4.54 -7.42
N GLU A 206 3.14 3.56 -6.68
CA GLU A 206 3.10 3.50 -5.22
C GLU A 206 3.71 4.75 -4.57
N ARG A 207 4.89 5.17 -5.02
CA ARG A 207 5.58 6.36 -4.52
C ARG A 207 4.82 7.64 -4.86
N LEU A 208 4.24 7.73 -6.06
CA LEU A 208 3.45 8.89 -6.48
C LEU A 208 2.19 9.04 -5.62
N ILE A 209 1.44 7.96 -5.41
CA ILE A 209 0.25 7.96 -4.55
C ILE A 209 0.61 8.30 -3.10
N GLY A 210 1.70 7.76 -2.58
CA GLY A 210 2.23 8.10 -1.25
C GLY A 210 2.58 9.59 -1.11
N SER A 211 3.22 10.16 -2.14
CA SER A 211 3.53 11.61 -2.20
C SER A 211 2.26 12.46 -2.20
N THR A 212 1.32 12.14 -3.08
CA THR A 212 0.04 12.87 -3.24
C THR A 212 -0.75 12.88 -1.93
N SER A 213 -0.88 11.72 -1.28
CA SER A 213 -1.56 11.61 0.03
C SER A 213 -0.84 12.42 1.12
N SER A 214 0.48 12.44 1.12
CA SER A 214 1.28 13.22 2.09
C SER A 214 1.12 14.72 1.89
N ILE A 215 1.11 15.19 0.64
CA ILE A 215 0.89 16.60 0.28
C ILE A 215 -0.50 17.06 0.70
N ALA A 216 -1.54 16.26 0.41
CA ALA A 216 -2.91 16.55 0.82
C ALA A 216 -3.06 16.57 2.35
N GLY A 217 -2.42 15.63 3.05
CA GLY A 217 -2.37 15.62 4.51
C GLY A 217 -1.68 16.87 5.08
N ALA A 218 -0.61 17.35 4.46
CA ALA A 218 0.08 18.57 4.88
C ALA A 218 -0.82 19.83 4.67
N ALA A 219 -1.50 19.93 3.51
CA ALA A 219 -2.46 20.98 3.25
C ALA A 219 -3.56 21.02 4.34
N LEU A 220 -4.15 19.87 4.63
CA LEU A 220 -5.19 19.73 5.65
C LEU A 220 -4.71 20.15 7.03
N MET A 221 -3.50 19.78 7.45
CA MET A 221 -2.92 20.20 8.73
C MET A 221 -2.74 21.72 8.79
N ILE A 222 -2.38 22.38 7.69
CA ILE A 222 -2.26 23.84 7.63
C ILE A 222 -3.64 24.50 7.77
N GLU A 223 -4.68 23.97 7.11
CA GLU A 223 -6.07 24.44 7.25
C GLU A 223 -6.52 24.41 8.72
N TYR A 224 -6.30 23.29 9.41
CA TYR A 224 -6.63 23.15 10.84
C TYR A 224 -5.82 24.10 11.71
N ALA A 225 -4.53 24.26 11.45
CA ALA A 225 -3.68 25.18 12.21
C ALA A 225 -4.10 26.64 12.04
N ILE A 226 -4.52 27.04 10.83
CA ILE A 226 -5.06 28.38 10.54
C ILE A 226 -6.40 28.58 11.27
N ALA A 227 -7.30 27.60 11.21
CA ALA A 227 -8.58 27.66 11.92
C ALA A 227 -8.36 27.83 13.42
N TYR A 228 -7.53 27.01 14.02
CA TYR A 228 -7.15 27.14 15.45
C TYR A 228 -6.52 28.50 15.74
N GLY A 229 -5.63 28.99 14.87
CA GLY A 229 -4.96 30.28 15.05
C GLY A 229 -5.90 31.50 15.00
N ARG A 230 -7.06 31.36 14.34
CA ARG A 230 -8.12 32.39 14.31
C ARG A 230 -8.87 32.48 15.64
N GLU A 231 -9.05 31.36 16.33
CA GLU A 231 -9.84 31.24 17.57
C GLU A 231 -8.98 31.42 18.81
N ARG A 232 -7.75 30.89 18.82
CA ARG A 232 -6.87 30.92 20.00
C ARG A 232 -6.41 32.33 20.33
N MET A 233 -6.88 32.85 21.44
CA MET A 233 -6.49 34.16 21.99
C MET A 233 -5.21 34.04 22.82
N ALA A 234 -4.26 34.97 22.60
CA ALA A 234 -3.08 35.15 23.45
C ALA A 234 -2.67 36.63 23.45
N PHE A 235 -2.42 37.21 24.62
CA PHE A 235 -2.10 38.62 24.77
C PHE A 235 -3.14 39.54 24.14
N GLY A 236 -4.41 39.28 24.36
CA GLY A 236 -5.53 40.11 23.91
C GLY A 236 -5.92 40.02 22.43
N LYS A 237 -5.30 39.13 21.62
CA LYS A 237 -5.64 38.96 20.21
C LYS A 237 -5.45 37.51 19.73
N PRO A 238 -6.13 37.11 18.62
CA PRO A 238 -5.87 35.80 18.00
C PRO A 238 -4.40 35.61 17.65
N ILE A 239 -3.87 34.40 17.85
CA ILE A 239 -2.45 34.14 17.54
C ILE A 239 -2.12 34.32 16.07
N LEU A 240 -3.09 34.08 15.17
CA LEU A 240 -2.92 34.27 13.73
C LEU A 240 -2.74 35.77 13.34
N LYS A 241 -3.13 36.74 14.22
CA LYS A 241 -2.87 38.15 14.01
C LYS A 241 -1.41 38.57 14.16
N ARG A 242 -0.53 37.65 14.55
CA ARG A 242 0.91 37.87 14.65
C ARG A 242 1.53 37.60 13.29
N GLU A 243 2.34 38.53 12.81
CA GLU A 243 3.02 38.52 11.52
C GLU A 243 3.86 37.25 11.28
N TYR A 244 4.57 36.78 12.34
CA TYR A 244 5.33 35.55 12.31
C TYR A 244 4.49 34.34 11.79
N TRP A 245 3.30 34.14 12.34
CA TRP A 245 2.44 33.02 11.94
C TRP A 245 1.88 33.20 10.54
N GLN A 246 1.55 34.43 10.12
CA GLN A 246 1.08 34.74 8.77
C GLN A 246 2.13 34.37 7.73
N HIS A 247 3.37 34.84 7.91
CA HIS A 247 4.47 34.50 7.02
C HIS A 247 4.79 33.01 7.04
N LYS A 248 4.77 32.36 8.23
CA LYS A 248 5.01 30.93 8.34
C LYS A 248 3.99 30.09 7.56
N PHE A 249 2.71 30.45 7.62
CA PHE A 249 1.68 29.75 6.85
C PHE A 249 1.79 30.00 5.35
N VAL A 250 2.16 31.21 4.92
CA VAL A 250 2.44 31.48 3.51
C VAL A 250 3.58 30.60 2.99
N ASP A 251 4.70 30.51 3.72
CA ASP A 251 5.82 29.66 3.35
C ASP A 251 5.40 28.18 3.23
N LEU A 252 4.62 27.67 4.18
CA LEU A 252 4.15 26.29 4.18
C LEU A 252 3.19 26.01 3.02
N LEU A 253 2.23 26.91 2.77
CA LEU A 253 1.29 26.81 1.65
C LEU A 253 2.02 26.86 0.31
N THR A 254 2.99 27.76 0.15
CA THR A 254 3.81 27.83 -1.07
C THR A 254 4.52 26.50 -1.36
N LYS A 255 5.06 25.83 -0.32
CA LYS A 255 5.69 24.52 -0.48
C LYS A 255 4.69 23.43 -0.87
N VAL A 256 3.50 23.45 -0.26
CA VAL A 256 2.43 22.51 -0.60
C VAL A 256 1.99 22.66 -2.04
N GLU A 257 1.72 23.90 -2.49
CA GLU A 257 1.30 24.17 -3.87
C GLU A 257 2.39 23.78 -4.90
N ALA A 258 3.66 24.09 -4.60
CA ALA A 258 4.77 23.68 -5.45
C ALA A 258 4.92 22.16 -5.53
N ALA A 259 4.78 21.45 -4.40
CA ALA A 259 4.85 20.00 -4.35
C ALA A 259 3.66 19.35 -5.09
N LYS A 260 2.44 19.93 -4.93
CA LYS A 260 1.25 19.46 -5.64
C LYS A 260 1.39 19.62 -7.15
N ALA A 261 1.85 20.77 -7.61
CA ALA A 261 2.10 21.03 -9.04
C ALA A 261 3.14 20.07 -9.62
N LEU A 262 4.21 19.76 -8.86
CA LEU A 262 5.22 18.78 -9.28
C LEU A 262 4.66 17.36 -9.35
N SER A 263 3.86 16.97 -8.36
CA SER A 263 3.23 15.64 -8.30
C SER A 263 2.26 15.43 -9.47
N TYR A 264 1.52 16.47 -9.89
CA TYR A 264 0.61 16.39 -11.04
C TYR A 264 1.34 16.36 -12.40
N LYS A 265 2.59 16.79 -12.43
CA LYS A 265 3.42 16.75 -13.64
C LYS A 265 4.15 15.40 -13.79
N ALA A 266 4.37 14.69 -12.70
CA ALA A 266 5.08 13.40 -12.70
C ALA A 266 4.25 12.28 -13.29
#